data_f4dbc66345d96be3f889d02cadc2f24b
#
_entry.id   f4dbc66345d96be3f889d02cadc2f24b
#
_cell.length_a   1.000
_cell.length_b   1.000
_cell.length_c   1.000
_cell.angle_alpha   90.00
_cell.angle_beta   90.00
_cell.angle_gamma   90.00
#
_symmetry.space_group_name_H-M   'P 1'
#
loop_
_entity.id
_entity.type
_entity.pdbx_description
1 polymer ?
#
loop_
_entity_poly.entity_id
_entity_poly.type
_entity_poly.pdbx_seq_one_letter_code
_entity_poly.pdbx_strand_id
1 'polypeptide(L)'
;MNYENIIDVADLDCIYLSYDEPQKEEFWLKIKNMVPWAKRVDGVKGSDAAHKAAGEASDTERFILIDGDNMPNEDFFNIQLDFTGKDETFKQAQFRWKAINAINGLRYGNGGMSSWTKEYVANMKTHEHQTDGDISRVADFCMDSKDSLYWAMWDCYSTTYPNMTPFQAWRAGFREGVKMVLDKGAVPPIETFKESLSTRNLDNLTIWHNVGTDVENGIWAIYGARMGTFYTLLLDNWDHKDVQWFDNYPVMWETIKDLDPVAESDGIGHHLSTKLGLPICTLSPEQSKFFKRHYGADKYNRGPLVTEMEVVRQIQGW
;
A
#
# COMPACT_ATOMS: atom_id res chain seq x y z
N MET A 1 -29.75 16.46 -17.87
CA MET A 1 -28.74 15.85 -16.97
C MET A 1 -28.77 16.65 -15.68
N ASN A 2 -28.91 15.96 -14.55
CA ASN A 2 -28.94 16.65 -13.26
C ASN A 2 -27.48 16.82 -12.80
N TYR A 3 -26.91 18.00 -13.03
CA TYR A 3 -25.50 18.30 -12.71
C TYR A 3 -25.20 18.29 -11.20
N GLU A 4 -26.23 18.28 -10.34
CA GLU A 4 -26.08 18.22 -8.88
C GLU A 4 -25.41 16.93 -8.36
N ASN A 5 -25.32 15.87 -9.19
CA ASN A 5 -24.70 14.60 -8.83
C ASN A 5 -23.30 14.39 -9.44
N ILE A 6 -22.76 15.40 -10.12
CA ILE A 6 -21.40 15.36 -10.71
C ILE A 6 -20.56 16.39 -9.97
N ILE A 7 -19.45 15.94 -9.41
CA ILE A 7 -18.52 16.78 -8.65
C ILE A 7 -17.16 16.75 -9.34
N ASP A 8 -16.67 17.90 -9.76
CA ASP A 8 -15.29 18.05 -10.21
C ASP A 8 -14.34 17.87 -9.02
N VAL A 9 -13.30 17.04 -9.17
CA VAL A 9 -12.31 16.86 -8.10
C VAL A 9 -11.59 18.17 -7.78
N ALA A 10 -11.43 19.04 -8.77
CA ALA A 10 -10.87 20.37 -8.58
C ALA A 10 -11.69 21.31 -7.67
N ASP A 11 -12.98 21.02 -7.50
CA ASP A 11 -13.87 21.81 -6.61
C ASP A 11 -13.82 21.30 -5.16
N LEU A 12 -13.13 20.19 -4.90
CA LEU A 12 -12.99 19.62 -3.56
C LEU A 12 -11.73 20.14 -2.88
N ASP A 13 -11.81 20.29 -1.56
CA ASP A 13 -10.61 20.50 -0.77
C ASP A 13 -9.66 19.30 -0.93
N CYS A 14 -8.39 19.60 -1.09
CA CYS A 14 -7.30 18.64 -1.15
C CYS A 14 -6.47 18.75 0.12
N ILE A 15 -6.41 17.70 0.90
CA ILE A 15 -5.68 17.65 2.18
C ILE A 15 -4.46 16.75 2.03
N TYR A 16 -3.27 17.32 2.19
CA TYR A 16 -2.03 16.56 2.30
C TYR A 16 -1.81 16.17 3.76
N LEU A 17 -1.83 14.87 4.03
CA LEU A 17 -1.69 14.30 5.37
C LEU A 17 -0.28 13.75 5.54
N SER A 18 0.54 14.41 6.34
CA SER A 18 1.93 14.03 6.59
C SER A 18 2.23 13.86 8.07
N TYR A 19 3.25 13.06 8.37
CA TYR A 19 3.67 12.80 9.75
C TYR A 19 5.19 12.86 9.90
N ASP A 20 5.89 11.77 9.65
CA ASP A 20 7.35 11.62 9.80
C ASP A 20 8.08 11.27 8.49
N GLU A 21 7.39 11.39 7.36
CA GLU A 21 7.99 11.09 6.07
C GLU A 21 9.14 12.06 5.76
N PRO A 22 10.34 11.56 5.42
CA PRO A 22 11.51 12.41 5.18
C PRO A 22 11.30 13.42 4.04
N GLN A 23 10.50 13.06 3.03
CA GLN A 23 10.22 13.87 1.85
C GLN A 23 9.01 14.79 2.01
N LYS A 24 8.34 14.83 3.16
CA LYS A 24 7.06 15.52 3.33
C LYS A 24 7.08 17.01 2.95
N GLU A 25 8.18 17.72 3.20
CA GLU A 25 8.28 19.14 2.84
C GLU A 25 8.44 19.33 1.33
N GLU A 26 9.26 18.49 0.69
CA GLU A 26 9.41 18.51 -0.77
C GLU A 26 8.09 18.19 -1.46
N PHE A 27 7.39 17.15 -0.98
CA PHE A 27 6.12 16.73 -1.54
C PHE A 27 5.04 17.78 -1.32
N TRP A 28 4.99 18.39 -0.15
CA TRP A 28 4.07 19.50 0.11
C TRP A 28 4.26 20.64 -0.87
N LEU A 29 5.49 21.06 -1.12
CA LEU A 29 5.77 22.13 -2.08
C LEU A 29 5.32 21.78 -3.51
N LYS A 30 5.55 20.56 -3.95
CA LYS A 30 5.11 20.07 -5.26
C LYS A 30 3.58 20.02 -5.36
N ILE A 31 2.93 19.45 -4.33
CA ILE A 31 1.46 19.39 -4.28
C ILE A 31 0.86 20.79 -4.25
N LYS A 32 1.41 21.70 -3.43
CA LYS A 32 0.93 23.06 -3.34
C LYS A 32 1.08 23.86 -4.64
N ASN A 33 2.12 23.59 -5.41
CA ASN A 33 2.29 24.18 -6.74
C ASN A 33 1.29 23.61 -7.75
N MET A 34 0.97 22.32 -7.69
CA MET A 34 0.01 21.65 -8.54
C MET A 34 -1.43 22.00 -8.17
N VAL A 35 -1.70 22.14 -6.87
CA VAL A 35 -3.01 22.35 -6.26
C VAL A 35 -2.91 23.56 -5.30
N PRO A 36 -3.01 24.81 -5.80
CA PRO A 36 -2.82 26.00 -4.96
C PRO A 36 -3.78 26.11 -3.76
N TRP A 37 -4.93 25.51 -3.83
CA TRP A 37 -5.93 25.45 -2.74
C TRP A 37 -5.70 24.30 -1.76
N ALA A 38 -4.71 23.41 -2.00
CA ALA A 38 -4.41 22.32 -1.06
C ALA A 38 -4.11 22.86 0.34
N LYS A 39 -4.58 22.12 1.33
CA LYS A 39 -4.32 22.32 2.76
C LYS A 39 -3.43 21.21 3.27
N ARG A 40 -2.80 21.40 4.43
CA ARG A 40 -1.94 20.40 5.04
C ARG A 40 -2.36 20.13 6.48
N VAL A 41 -2.38 18.85 6.83
CA VAL A 41 -2.40 18.36 8.21
C VAL A 41 -1.10 17.62 8.44
N ASP A 42 -0.29 18.05 9.40
CA ASP A 42 1.04 17.50 9.66
C ASP A 42 1.24 17.15 11.13
N GLY A 43 1.91 16.03 11.39
CA GLY A 43 2.38 15.64 12.71
C GLY A 43 1.30 15.14 13.66
N VAL A 44 0.10 14.84 13.21
CA VAL A 44 -0.96 14.26 14.04
C VAL A 44 -0.70 12.77 14.24
N LYS A 45 -0.40 12.35 15.46
CA LYS A 45 -0.15 10.94 15.79
C LYS A 45 -1.45 10.16 15.82
N GLY A 46 -1.46 9.00 15.18
CA GLY A 46 -2.58 8.08 15.11
C GLY A 46 -3.44 8.25 13.86
N SER A 47 -3.81 7.12 13.26
CA SER A 47 -4.55 7.11 12.00
C SER A 47 -5.93 7.76 12.13
N ASP A 48 -6.68 7.41 13.19
CA ASP A 48 -8.02 7.95 13.44
C ASP A 48 -7.97 9.46 13.68
N ALA A 49 -7.06 9.91 14.53
CA ALA A 49 -6.89 11.33 14.85
C ALA A 49 -6.47 12.13 13.61
N ALA A 50 -5.55 11.60 12.81
CA ALA A 50 -5.07 12.24 11.61
C ALA A 50 -6.15 12.42 10.54
N HIS A 51 -6.96 11.38 10.28
CA HIS A 51 -8.08 11.47 9.34
C HIS A 51 -9.20 12.42 9.83
N LYS A 52 -9.50 12.43 11.13
CA LYS A 52 -10.44 13.39 11.72
C LYS A 52 -9.95 14.83 11.54
N ALA A 53 -8.68 15.07 11.83
CA ALA A 53 -8.08 16.40 11.62
C ALA A 53 -8.10 16.81 10.14
N ALA A 54 -7.94 15.88 9.20
CA ALA A 54 -8.10 16.14 7.77
C ALA A 54 -9.54 16.56 7.43
N GLY A 55 -10.55 15.86 7.97
CA GLY A 55 -11.95 16.24 7.80
C GLY A 55 -12.28 17.61 8.41
N GLU A 56 -11.71 17.93 9.57
CA GLU A 56 -11.88 19.25 10.21
C GLU A 56 -11.22 20.38 9.39
N ALA A 57 -10.08 20.10 8.74
CA ALA A 57 -9.38 21.07 7.88
C ALA A 57 -10.09 21.33 6.56
N SER A 58 -10.99 20.44 6.14
CA SER A 58 -11.78 20.61 4.91
C SER A 58 -12.95 21.55 5.10
N ASP A 59 -13.15 22.46 4.14
CA ASP A 59 -14.37 23.29 4.03
C ASP A 59 -15.45 22.59 3.19
N THR A 60 -15.07 21.62 2.34
CA THR A 60 -16.00 20.82 1.54
C THR A 60 -16.42 19.56 2.28
N GLU A 61 -17.69 19.14 2.14
CA GLU A 61 -18.21 17.92 2.80
C GLU A 61 -17.46 16.66 2.36
N ARG A 62 -17.18 16.55 1.06
CA ARG A 62 -16.27 15.54 0.52
C ARG A 62 -14.93 16.21 0.23
N PHE A 63 -13.84 15.54 0.50
CA PHE A 63 -12.49 16.04 0.25
C PHE A 63 -11.58 14.95 -0.31
N ILE A 64 -10.47 15.35 -0.87
CA ILE A 64 -9.38 14.48 -1.31
C ILE A 64 -8.31 14.43 -0.23
N LEU A 65 -7.84 13.23 0.09
CA LEU A 65 -6.73 12.99 1.00
C LEU A 65 -5.55 12.42 0.22
N ILE A 66 -4.36 12.97 0.46
CA ILE A 66 -3.09 12.50 -0.11
C ILE A 66 -2.16 12.21 1.06
N ASP A 67 -1.73 10.95 1.19
CA ASP A 67 -0.79 10.53 2.23
C ASP A 67 0.61 11.07 1.95
N GLY A 68 1.40 11.28 3.01
CA GLY A 68 2.70 11.95 2.99
C GLY A 68 3.77 11.30 2.12
N ASP A 69 3.62 10.03 1.78
CA ASP A 69 4.50 9.28 0.88
C ASP A 69 3.98 9.19 -0.57
N ASN A 70 2.85 9.83 -0.88
CA ASN A 70 2.24 9.80 -2.21
C ASN A 70 2.43 11.09 -2.99
N MET A 71 2.72 10.93 -4.28
CA MET A 71 2.78 12.03 -5.24
C MET A 71 1.70 11.83 -6.30
N PRO A 72 0.68 12.72 -6.35
CA PRO A 72 -0.36 12.65 -7.35
C PRO A 72 0.15 13.02 -8.74
N ASN A 73 -0.58 12.56 -9.76
CA ASN A 73 -0.49 13.05 -11.13
C ASN A 73 -1.48 14.20 -11.30
N GLU A 74 -1.10 15.24 -12.05
CA GLU A 74 -1.95 16.41 -12.35
C GLU A 74 -3.29 16.03 -12.99
N ASP A 75 -3.33 14.98 -13.81
CA ASP A 75 -4.55 14.48 -14.46
C ASP A 75 -5.64 14.10 -13.47
N PHE A 76 -5.29 13.78 -12.23
CA PHE A 76 -6.26 13.46 -11.19
C PHE A 76 -7.21 14.61 -10.89
N PHE A 77 -6.72 15.84 -10.94
CA PHE A 77 -7.52 17.01 -10.62
C PHE A 77 -8.45 17.45 -11.77
N ASN A 78 -8.42 16.72 -12.90
CA ASN A 78 -9.31 16.93 -14.05
C ASN A 78 -10.44 15.90 -14.12
N ILE A 79 -10.54 14.96 -13.16
CA ILE A 79 -11.60 13.95 -13.18
C ILE A 79 -12.86 14.44 -12.47
N GLN A 80 -13.96 13.75 -12.75
CA GLN A 80 -15.26 13.97 -12.10
C GLN A 80 -15.69 12.74 -11.33
N LEU A 81 -16.36 12.95 -10.21
CA LEU A 81 -17.07 11.92 -9.47
C LEU A 81 -18.55 12.00 -9.87
N ASP A 82 -19.07 10.93 -10.50
CA ASP A 82 -20.46 10.86 -10.92
C ASP A 82 -21.28 10.00 -9.96
N PHE A 83 -22.17 10.65 -9.24
CA PHE A 83 -23.10 10.04 -8.31
C PHE A 83 -24.52 9.87 -8.91
N THR A 84 -24.70 10.05 -10.22
CA THR A 84 -25.99 9.94 -10.88
C THR A 84 -26.58 8.54 -10.65
N GLY A 85 -27.77 8.50 -10.08
CA GLY A 85 -28.48 7.25 -9.76
C GLY A 85 -27.89 6.47 -8.58
N LYS A 86 -26.98 7.06 -7.82
CA LYS A 86 -26.45 6.46 -6.59
C LYS A 86 -27.28 6.90 -5.38
N ASP A 87 -27.43 5.99 -4.42
CA ASP A 87 -28.08 6.30 -3.14
C ASP A 87 -27.17 7.11 -2.19
N GLU A 88 -27.73 7.58 -1.08
CA GLU A 88 -26.98 8.37 -0.11
C GLU A 88 -25.87 7.56 0.57
N THR A 89 -26.02 6.27 0.73
CA THR A 89 -24.98 5.39 1.28
C THR A 89 -23.76 5.38 0.38
N PHE A 90 -23.95 5.27 -0.93
CA PHE A 90 -22.84 5.33 -1.89
C PHE A 90 -22.19 6.72 -1.91
N LYS A 91 -22.97 7.80 -1.72
CA LYS A 91 -22.42 9.15 -1.63
C LYS A 91 -21.55 9.36 -0.38
N GLN A 92 -21.71 8.54 0.66
CA GLN A 92 -20.85 8.54 1.83
C GLN A 92 -19.63 7.62 1.70
N ALA A 93 -19.53 6.82 0.65
CA ALA A 93 -18.43 5.89 0.45
C ALA A 93 -17.07 6.59 0.41
N GLN A 94 -16.06 5.91 0.94
CA GLN A 94 -14.69 6.28 0.64
C GLN A 94 -14.28 5.70 -0.72
N PHE A 95 -13.58 6.50 -1.52
CA PHE A 95 -12.98 6.06 -2.78
C PHE A 95 -11.47 6.00 -2.62
N ARG A 96 -10.85 4.93 -3.12
CA ARG A 96 -9.40 4.77 -3.10
C ARG A 96 -8.89 4.44 -4.49
N TRP A 97 -7.99 5.28 -4.99
CA TRP A 97 -7.31 5.06 -6.26
C TRP A 97 -6.09 4.18 -6.08
N LYS A 98 -5.71 3.51 -7.16
CA LYS A 98 -4.47 2.76 -7.21
C LYS A 98 -3.28 3.71 -7.29
N ALA A 99 -2.15 3.28 -6.74
CA ALA A 99 -0.87 3.94 -6.92
C ALA A 99 0.16 3.00 -7.55
N ILE A 100 1.15 3.57 -8.22
CA ILE A 100 2.35 2.85 -8.62
C ILE A 100 3.28 2.82 -7.40
N ASN A 101 3.76 1.65 -7.02
CA ASN A 101 4.81 1.55 -6.01
C ASN A 101 6.18 1.84 -6.66
N ALA A 102 6.88 2.85 -6.18
CA ALA A 102 8.18 3.27 -6.71
C ALA A 102 9.25 2.18 -6.62
N ILE A 103 9.16 1.29 -5.61
CA ILE A 103 10.13 0.22 -5.40
C ILE A 103 10.06 -0.79 -6.54
N ASN A 104 8.88 -1.34 -6.80
CA ASN A 104 8.71 -2.54 -7.62
C ASN A 104 7.73 -2.39 -8.80
N GLY A 105 7.12 -1.22 -8.97
CA GLY A 105 6.20 -0.92 -10.06
C GLY A 105 4.81 -1.54 -9.93
N LEU A 106 4.51 -2.22 -8.82
CA LEU A 106 3.18 -2.76 -8.57
C LEU A 106 2.12 -1.65 -8.56
N ARG A 107 0.96 -1.97 -9.14
CA ARG A 107 -0.20 -1.07 -9.19
C ARG A 107 -1.37 -1.69 -8.46
N TYR A 108 -1.59 -1.27 -7.24
CA TYR A 108 -2.75 -1.69 -6.43
C TYR A 108 -3.17 -0.59 -5.47
N GLY A 109 -4.34 -0.75 -4.86
CA GLY A 109 -4.81 0.22 -3.87
C GLY A 109 -3.96 0.17 -2.62
N ASN A 110 -3.30 1.27 -2.29
CA ASN A 110 -2.51 1.42 -1.08
C ASN A 110 -3.11 2.44 -0.09
N GLY A 111 -4.20 3.06 -0.49
CA GLY A 111 -4.89 4.07 0.32
C GLY A 111 -4.27 5.46 0.27
N GLY A 112 -3.12 5.64 -0.37
CA GLY A 112 -2.38 6.89 -0.35
C GLY A 112 -3.01 8.05 -1.13
N MET A 113 -3.95 7.76 -2.03
CA MET A 113 -4.87 8.74 -2.60
C MET A 113 -6.30 8.27 -2.43
N SER A 114 -7.10 9.07 -1.75
CA SER A 114 -8.46 8.71 -1.37
C SER A 114 -9.40 9.91 -1.35
N SER A 115 -10.70 9.65 -1.42
CA SER A 115 -11.74 10.66 -1.20
C SER A 115 -12.63 10.21 -0.06
N TRP A 116 -12.92 11.14 0.83
CA TRP A 116 -13.65 10.92 2.06
C TRP A 116 -14.74 11.96 2.24
N THR A 117 -15.76 11.65 3.05
CA THR A 117 -16.67 12.66 3.58
C THR A 117 -16.29 13.00 5.02
N LYS A 118 -16.62 14.22 5.45
CA LYS A 118 -16.41 14.66 6.85
C LYS A 118 -17.17 13.75 7.81
N GLU A 119 -18.40 13.39 7.47
CA GLU A 119 -19.22 12.46 8.26
C GLU A 119 -18.54 11.10 8.41
N TYR A 120 -17.98 10.57 7.33
CA TYR A 120 -17.30 9.27 7.38
C TYR A 120 -16.11 9.30 8.34
N VAL A 121 -15.19 10.26 8.16
CA VAL A 121 -13.96 10.32 8.99
C VAL A 121 -14.26 10.68 10.45
N ALA A 122 -15.31 11.43 10.73
CA ALA A 122 -15.73 11.72 12.10
C ALA A 122 -16.16 10.45 12.86
N ASN A 123 -16.75 9.49 12.16
CA ASN A 123 -17.30 8.26 12.74
C ASN A 123 -16.39 7.03 12.54
N MET A 124 -15.31 7.16 11.75
CA MET A 124 -14.45 6.02 11.47
C MET A 124 -13.65 5.57 12.70
N LYS A 125 -13.39 4.27 12.71
CA LYS A 125 -12.44 3.64 13.63
C LYS A 125 -11.53 2.74 12.83
N THR A 126 -10.22 2.91 13.00
CA THR A 126 -9.20 2.04 12.38
C THR A 126 -8.78 0.94 13.34
N HIS A 127 -7.75 0.19 12.94
CA HIS A 127 -7.09 -0.83 13.75
C HIS A 127 -6.69 -0.33 15.16
N GLU A 128 -6.50 0.97 15.36
CA GLU A 128 -6.16 1.55 16.67
C GLU A 128 -7.24 1.35 17.74
N HIS A 129 -8.46 1.10 17.30
CA HIS A 129 -9.63 0.93 18.17
C HIS A 129 -10.30 -0.44 18.01
N GLN A 130 -9.64 -1.39 17.37
CA GLN A 130 -10.19 -2.74 17.24
C GLN A 130 -10.15 -3.48 18.57
N THR A 131 -11.28 -4.08 18.94
CA THR A 131 -11.36 -5.03 20.03
C THR A 131 -11.10 -6.44 19.54
N ASP A 132 -10.51 -7.29 20.40
CA ASP A 132 -10.25 -8.70 20.11
C ASP A 132 -11.46 -9.41 19.52
N GLY A 133 -11.33 -10.00 18.34
CA GLY A 133 -12.34 -10.89 17.75
C GLY A 133 -12.62 -10.74 16.26
N ASP A 134 -12.24 -9.66 15.58
CA ASP A 134 -12.46 -9.52 14.14
C ASP A 134 -11.18 -9.78 13.33
N ILE A 135 -10.88 -11.05 13.16
CA ILE A 135 -9.64 -11.56 12.56
C ILE A 135 -9.53 -11.21 11.07
N SER A 136 -10.64 -11.03 10.37
CA SER A 136 -10.62 -10.74 8.92
C SER A 136 -10.04 -9.35 8.57
N ARG A 137 -9.89 -8.49 9.57
CA ARG A 137 -9.45 -7.10 9.41
C ARG A 137 -8.04 -6.83 9.95
N VAL A 138 -7.40 -7.86 10.44
CA VAL A 138 -6.18 -7.74 11.25
C VAL A 138 -4.96 -7.29 10.46
N ALA A 139 -4.88 -7.58 9.18
CA ALA A 139 -3.68 -7.31 8.38
C ALA A 139 -3.78 -6.08 7.49
N ASP A 140 -4.92 -5.42 7.44
CA ASP A 140 -5.11 -4.25 6.58
C ASP A 140 -5.68 -3.06 7.36
N PHE A 141 -5.56 -1.86 6.82
CA PHE A 141 -6.25 -0.67 7.34
C PHE A 141 -7.75 -0.91 7.24
N CYS A 142 -8.32 -1.50 8.26
CA CYS A 142 -9.72 -1.84 8.27
C CYS A 142 -10.51 -0.72 8.92
N MET A 143 -11.40 -0.18 8.15
CA MET A 143 -12.43 0.68 8.63
C MET A 143 -13.43 -0.16 9.38
N ASP A 144 -13.48 0.00 10.69
CA ASP A 144 -14.46 -0.71 11.51
C ASP A 144 -15.79 0.03 11.48
N SER A 145 -16.53 -0.11 10.39
CA SER A 145 -17.96 0.04 10.45
C SER A 145 -18.59 -0.99 9.54
N LYS A 146 -19.57 -1.71 10.05
CA LYS A 146 -20.37 -2.65 9.25
C LYS A 146 -21.09 -1.96 8.10
N ASP A 147 -21.18 -0.63 8.17
CA ASP A 147 -21.89 0.23 7.22
C ASP A 147 -20.92 1.06 6.36
N SER A 148 -19.61 0.90 6.53
CA SER A 148 -18.64 1.66 5.74
C SER A 148 -18.50 1.10 4.34
N LEU A 149 -18.90 1.88 3.36
CA LEU A 149 -18.71 1.54 1.97
C LEU A 149 -17.32 1.93 1.50
N TYR A 150 -16.52 0.93 1.16
CA TYR A 150 -15.22 1.09 0.52
C TYR A 150 -15.36 0.83 -0.98
N TRP A 151 -14.89 1.75 -1.79
CA TRP A 151 -14.90 1.60 -3.25
C TRP A 151 -13.49 1.72 -3.82
N ALA A 152 -12.98 0.61 -4.33
CA ALA A 152 -11.70 0.58 -5.03
C ALA A 152 -11.85 1.11 -6.45
N MET A 153 -11.22 2.25 -6.74
CA MET A 153 -11.18 2.84 -8.08
C MET A 153 -10.18 2.10 -8.95
N TRP A 154 -10.46 2.04 -10.26
CA TRP A 154 -9.63 1.28 -11.20
C TRP A 154 -8.38 2.05 -11.64
N ASP A 155 -8.50 3.36 -11.75
CA ASP A 155 -7.45 4.21 -12.30
C ASP A 155 -6.30 4.45 -11.31
N CYS A 156 -5.14 4.78 -11.86
CA CYS A 156 -3.91 4.97 -11.12
C CYS A 156 -3.40 6.40 -11.36
N TYR A 157 -3.54 7.24 -10.35
CA TYR A 157 -3.22 8.67 -10.42
C TYR A 157 -2.09 9.10 -9.50
N SER A 158 -1.39 8.17 -8.85
CA SER A 158 -0.29 8.53 -7.97
C SER A 158 0.84 7.53 -8.00
N THR A 159 1.99 7.95 -7.48
CA THR A 159 3.13 7.09 -7.14
C THR A 159 3.38 7.18 -5.65
N THR A 160 3.46 6.03 -4.97
CA THR A 160 3.87 5.96 -3.56
C THR A 160 5.36 5.70 -3.45
N TYR A 161 6.02 6.39 -2.52
CA TYR A 161 7.46 6.35 -2.27
C TYR A 161 7.78 5.87 -0.85
N PRO A 162 7.56 4.60 -0.54
CA PRO A 162 7.79 4.06 0.80
C PRO A 162 9.27 3.70 1.04
N ASN A 163 10.19 4.22 0.22
CA ASN A 163 11.62 3.84 0.21
C ASN A 163 12.58 5.00 0.46
N MET A 164 12.12 6.10 1.07
CA MET A 164 12.97 7.27 1.28
C MET A 164 14.02 7.05 2.38
N THR A 165 13.82 6.07 3.25
CA THR A 165 14.82 5.58 4.19
C THR A 165 14.87 4.05 4.18
N PRO A 166 15.99 3.43 4.63
CA PRO A 166 16.08 1.99 4.84
C PRO A 166 14.96 1.44 5.73
N PHE A 167 14.65 2.12 6.82
CA PHE A 167 13.58 1.76 7.73
C PHE A 167 12.20 1.72 7.07
N GLN A 168 11.86 2.77 6.30
CA GLN A 168 10.57 2.83 5.61
C GLN A 168 10.45 1.73 4.55
N ALA A 169 11.51 1.51 3.77
CA ALA A 169 11.55 0.47 2.75
C ALA A 169 11.36 -0.92 3.36
N TRP A 170 12.14 -1.23 4.42
CA TRP A 170 12.02 -2.49 5.15
C TRP A 170 10.60 -2.67 5.72
N ARG A 171 10.06 -1.67 6.40
CA ARG A 171 8.72 -1.71 6.99
C ARG A 171 7.64 -1.96 5.94
N ALA A 172 7.72 -1.28 4.80
CA ALA A 172 6.79 -1.47 3.69
C ALA A 172 6.84 -2.91 3.18
N GLY A 173 8.03 -3.42 2.89
CA GLY A 173 8.22 -4.80 2.45
C GLY A 173 7.73 -5.80 3.50
N PHE A 174 8.09 -5.62 4.77
CA PHE A 174 7.70 -6.52 5.86
C PHE A 174 6.17 -6.65 5.96
N ARG A 175 5.46 -5.53 5.96
CA ARG A 175 4.00 -5.53 6.01
C ARG A 175 3.36 -6.25 4.83
N GLU A 176 3.87 -6.03 3.64
CA GLU A 176 3.36 -6.71 2.44
C GLU A 176 3.69 -8.21 2.46
N GLY A 177 4.88 -8.59 2.91
CA GLY A 177 5.26 -10.00 3.09
C GLY A 177 4.35 -10.75 4.06
N VAL A 178 3.92 -10.08 5.14
CA VAL A 178 2.92 -10.63 6.07
C VAL A 178 1.56 -10.74 5.40
N LYS A 179 1.06 -9.65 4.82
CA LYS A 179 -0.31 -9.59 4.29
C LYS A 179 -0.56 -10.53 3.11
N MET A 180 0.41 -10.64 2.20
CA MET A 180 0.24 -11.41 0.97
C MET A 180 0.22 -12.93 1.19
N VAL A 181 0.65 -13.42 2.35
CA VAL A 181 0.62 -14.85 2.70
C VAL A 181 -0.58 -15.26 3.54
N LEU A 182 -1.48 -14.34 3.85
CA LEU A 182 -2.69 -14.63 4.59
C LEU A 182 -3.85 -15.02 3.65
N ASP A 183 -4.58 -16.07 4.02
CA ASP A 183 -5.87 -16.40 3.43
C ASP A 183 -6.99 -15.80 4.31
N LYS A 184 -7.66 -14.78 3.79
CA LYS A 184 -8.75 -14.07 4.51
C LYS A 184 -8.37 -13.63 5.93
N GLY A 185 -7.13 -13.19 6.10
CA GLY A 185 -6.61 -12.72 7.38
C GLY A 185 -6.08 -13.81 8.32
N ALA A 186 -6.08 -15.08 7.92
CA ALA A 186 -5.54 -16.20 8.67
C ALA A 186 -4.27 -16.77 8.03
N VAL A 187 -3.37 -17.28 8.85
CA VAL A 187 -2.18 -18.01 8.36
C VAL A 187 -2.62 -19.37 7.84
N PRO A 188 -2.43 -19.68 6.55
CA PRO A 188 -2.79 -20.98 5.99
C PRO A 188 -1.80 -22.06 6.42
N PRO A 189 -2.18 -23.35 6.40
CA PRO A 189 -1.23 -24.45 6.59
C PRO A 189 -0.11 -24.40 5.54
N ILE A 190 1.13 -24.67 5.95
CA ILE A 190 2.33 -24.58 5.08
C ILE A 190 2.18 -25.48 3.86
N GLU A 191 1.63 -26.66 4.03
CA GLU A 191 1.49 -27.67 2.97
C GLU A 191 0.58 -27.22 1.83
N THR A 192 -0.36 -26.34 2.12
CA THR A 192 -1.40 -25.89 1.18
C THR A 192 -1.42 -24.38 0.96
N PHE A 193 -0.42 -23.64 1.48
CA PHE A 193 -0.50 -22.19 1.46
C PHE A 193 -0.60 -21.60 0.04
N LYS A 194 0.08 -22.22 -0.95
CA LYS A 194 0.03 -21.74 -2.34
C LYS A 194 -1.34 -21.91 -2.98
N GLU A 195 -2.03 -23.00 -2.67
CA GLU A 195 -3.37 -23.28 -3.14
C GLU A 195 -4.42 -22.42 -2.42
N SER A 196 -4.14 -22.03 -1.17
CA SER A 196 -5.02 -21.19 -0.37
C SER A 196 -4.96 -19.72 -0.78
N LEU A 197 -3.83 -19.27 -1.30
CA LEU A 197 -3.66 -17.88 -1.72
C LEU A 197 -4.31 -17.60 -3.08
N SER A 198 -4.82 -16.39 -3.24
CA SER A 198 -5.19 -15.92 -4.58
C SER A 198 -3.95 -15.81 -5.46
N THR A 199 -4.10 -16.11 -6.76
CA THR A 199 -3.02 -15.94 -7.75
C THR A 199 -2.43 -14.53 -7.68
N ARG A 200 -3.28 -13.53 -7.51
CA ARG A 200 -2.84 -12.14 -7.39
C ARG A 200 -1.92 -11.91 -6.19
N ASN A 201 -2.26 -12.45 -5.02
CA ASN A 201 -1.42 -12.29 -3.83
C ASN A 201 -0.07 -12.99 -4.01
N LEU A 202 -0.08 -14.19 -4.60
CA LEU A 202 1.14 -14.94 -4.87
C LEU A 202 2.06 -14.22 -5.89
N ASP A 203 1.47 -13.65 -6.94
CA ASP A 203 2.19 -12.87 -7.94
C ASP A 203 2.77 -11.58 -7.33
N ASN A 204 1.98 -10.84 -6.56
CA ASN A 204 2.45 -9.63 -5.87
C ASN A 204 3.57 -9.97 -4.87
N LEU A 205 3.42 -11.04 -4.11
CA LEU A 205 4.45 -11.52 -3.18
C LEU A 205 5.76 -11.84 -3.91
N THR A 206 5.68 -12.51 -5.06
CA THR A 206 6.83 -12.82 -5.89
C THR A 206 7.56 -11.55 -6.33
N ILE A 207 6.81 -10.51 -6.70
CA ILE A 207 7.40 -9.22 -7.08
C ILE A 207 8.05 -8.54 -5.88
N TRP A 208 7.41 -8.50 -4.73
CA TRP A 208 7.99 -7.94 -3.50
C TRP A 208 9.28 -8.65 -3.07
N HIS A 209 9.37 -9.96 -3.31
CA HIS A 209 10.54 -10.75 -2.97
C HIS A 209 11.74 -10.55 -3.91
N ASN A 210 11.52 -10.01 -5.13
CA ASN A 210 12.55 -10.10 -6.16
C ASN A 210 12.87 -8.78 -6.86
N VAL A 211 11.97 -7.80 -6.85
CA VAL A 211 12.07 -6.57 -7.67
C VAL A 211 12.22 -5.34 -6.78
N GLY A 212 13.20 -4.50 -7.11
CA GLY A 212 13.38 -3.21 -6.43
C GLY A 212 14.82 -2.74 -6.29
N THR A 213 15.81 -3.52 -6.68
CA THR A 213 17.23 -3.19 -6.51
C THR A 213 17.71 -1.97 -7.33
N ASP A 214 16.91 -1.49 -8.26
CA ASP A 214 17.18 -0.33 -9.11
C ASP A 214 16.82 1.02 -8.50
N VAL A 215 16.28 1.01 -7.27
CA VAL A 215 15.95 2.23 -6.51
C VAL A 215 16.67 2.25 -5.17
N GLU A 216 16.84 3.45 -4.66
CA GLU A 216 17.42 3.64 -3.33
C GLU A 216 16.60 2.88 -2.27
N ASN A 217 17.30 2.23 -1.35
CA ASN A 217 16.72 1.39 -0.28
C ASN A 217 15.85 0.21 -0.76
N GLY A 218 15.79 -0.09 -2.06
CA GLY A 218 14.95 -1.17 -2.57
C GLY A 218 15.31 -2.56 -2.04
N ILE A 219 16.60 -2.82 -1.77
CA ILE A 219 17.03 -4.09 -1.16
C ILE A 219 16.46 -4.27 0.26
N TRP A 220 16.29 -3.19 1.02
CA TRP A 220 15.66 -3.24 2.34
C TRP A 220 14.19 -3.64 2.23
N ALA A 221 13.49 -3.22 1.18
CA ALA A 221 12.11 -3.63 0.94
C ALA A 221 12.02 -5.13 0.60
N ILE A 222 12.93 -5.64 -0.24
CA ILE A 222 13.02 -7.08 -0.55
C ILE A 222 13.31 -7.88 0.72
N TYR A 223 14.28 -7.44 1.53
CA TYR A 223 14.60 -8.06 2.81
C TYR A 223 13.38 -8.05 3.74
N GLY A 224 12.71 -6.92 3.87
CA GLY A 224 11.48 -6.81 4.68
C GLY A 224 10.40 -7.78 4.21
N ALA A 225 10.13 -7.87 2.91
CA ALA A 225 9.11 -8.75 2.35
C ALA A 225 9.42 -10.23 2.63
N ARG A 226 10.66 -10.65 2.44
CA ARG A 226 11.09 -12.02 2.76
C ARG A 226 11.00 -12.30 4.25
N MET A 227 11.43 -11.36 5.09
CA MET A 227 11.35 -11.47 6.56
C MET A 227 9.90 -11.57 7.03
N GLY A 228 8.98 -10.73 6.52
CA GLY A 228 7.56 -10.79 6.86
C GLY A 228 6.92 -12.13 6.48
N THR A 229 7.24 -12.65 5.30
CA THR A 229 6.80 -13.97 4.86
C THR A 229 7.35 -15.08 5.75
N PHE A 230 8.65 -15.04 6.08
CA PHE A 230 9.31 -16.00 6.94
C PHE A 230 8.70 -16.01 8.35
N TYR A 231 8.50 -14.84 8.93
CA TYR A 231 7.89 -14.70 10.26
C TYR A 231 6.48 -15.28 10.29
N THR A 232 5.69 -14.98 9.27
CA THR A 232 4.28 -15.40 9.23
C THR A 232 4.11 -16.90 9.02
N LEU A 233 4.95 -17.52 8.20
CA LEU A 233 4.75 -18.93 7.80
C LEU A 233 5.68 -19.91 8.51
N LEU A 234 6.82 -19.46 9.02
CA LEU A 234 7.87 -20.36 9.52
C LEU A 234 8.33 -20.09 10.95
N LEU A 235 7.84 -19.02 11.59
CA LEU A 235 8.22 -18.67 12.95
C LEU A 235 7.06 -18.94 13.93
N ASP A 236 7.19 -19.97 14.76
CA ASP A 236 6.10 -20.49 15.60
C ASP A 236 5.61 -19.51 16.69
N ASN A 237 6.44 -18.56 17.11
CA ASN A 237 6.18 -17.69 18.27
C ASN A 237 5.93 -16.23 17.88
N TRP A 238 5.63 -15.97 16.60
CA TRP A 238 5.27 -14.63 16.13
C TRP A 238 3.79 -14.57 15.75
N ASP A 239 3.08 -13.54 16.25
CA ASP A 239 1.68 -13.31 15.88
C ASP A 239 1.65 -12.32 14.71
N HIS A 240 1.13 -12.76 13.55
CA HIS A 240 0.98 -11.92 12.36
C HIS A 240 0.13 -10.66 12.60
N LYS A 241 -0.69 -10.64 13.66
CA LYS A 241 -1.47 -9.47 14.09
C LYS A 241 -0.58 -8.32 14.55
N ASP A 242 0.62 -8.62 15.01
CA ASP A 242 1.60 -7.60 15.44
C ASP A 242 2.01 -6.65 14.31
N VAL A 243 1.75 -7.01 13.05
CA VAL A 243 1.96 -6.15 11.88
C VAL A 243 1.19 -4.83 11.95
N GLN A 244 0.13 -4.75 12.75
CA GLN A 244 -0.68 -3.54 12.93
C GLN A 244 -0.11 -2.55 13.93
N TRP A 245 0.71 -3.02 14.85
CA TRP A 245 1.26 -2.19 15.92
C TRP A 245 2.49 -1.44 15.45
N PHE A 246 2.27 -0.23 14.94
CA PHE A 246 3.33 0.59 14.35
C PHE A 246 4.47 0.92 15.33
N ASP A 247 4.20 0.97 16.62
CA ASP A 247 5.22 1.19 17.66
C ASP A 247 6.21 0.00 17.79
N ASN A 248 5.88 -1.19 17.25
CA ASN A 248 6.79 -2.33 17.24
C ASN A 248 7.90 -2.22 16.18
N TYR A 249 7.64 -1.52 15.07
CA TYR A 249 8.61 -1.45 13.97
C TYR A 249 9.93 -0.77 14.33
N PRO A 250 9.96 0.35 15.08
CA PRO A 250 11.24 0.91 15.53
C PRO A 250 12.04 -0.07 16.40
N VAL A 251 11.37 -0.85 17.26
CA VAL A 251 12.03 -1.85 18.12
C VAL A 251 12.65 -2.98 17.27
N MET A 252 11.90 -3.50 16.30
CA MET A 252 12.39 -4.51 15.37
C MET A 252 13.55 -3.95 14.53
N TRP A 253 13.43 -2.72 14.06
CA TRP A 253 14.45 -2.06 13.25
C TRP A 253 15.79 -1.95 13.95
N GLU A 254 15.81 -1.60 15.25
CA GLU A 254 17.04 -1.52 16.04
C GLU A 254 17.82 -2.84 16.08
N THR A 255 17.16 -3.99 15.88
CA THR A 255 17.82 -5.29 15.85
C THR A 255 18.45 -5.65 14.51
N ILE A 256 18.06 -4.97 13.42
CA ILE A 256 18.46 -5.33 12.05
C ILE A 256 19.16 -4.20 11.27
N LYS A 257 19.09 -2.96 11.72
CA LYS A 257 19.56 -1.77 10.98
C LYS A 257 21.04 -1.82 10.58
N ASP A 258 21.86 -2.52 11.36
CA ASP A 258 23.30 -2.65 11.19
C ASP A 258 23.70 -3.94 10.43
N LEU A 259 22.72 -4.76 10.01
CA LEU A 259 22.96 -5.97 9.24
C LEU A 259 23.16 -5.62 7.75
N ASP A 260 23.81 -6.53 7.01
CA ASP A 260 23.88 -6.45 5.56
C ASP A 260 22.54 -6.95 4.94
N PRO A 261 21.70 -6.05 4.40
CA PRO A 261 20.39 -6.44 3.88
C PRO A 261 20.47 -7.39 2.68
N VAL A 262 21.59 -7.42 1.96
CA VAL A 262 21.79 -8.37 0.84
C VAL A 262 22.00 -9.78 1.40
N ALA A 263 22.95 -9.94 2.31
CA ALA A 263 23.27 -11.25 2.89
C ALA A 263 22.07 -11.82 3.66
N GLU A 264 21.40 -10.99 4.48
CA GLU A 264 20.22 -11.41 5.24
C GLU A 264 19.04 -11.78 4.33
N SER A 265 18.80 -10.96 3.30
CA SER A 265 17.75 -11.23 2.30
C SER A 265 17.99 -12.54 1.58
N ASP A 266 19.23 -12.84 1.18
CA ASP A 266 19.59 -14.09 0.49
C ASP A 266 19.46 -15.29 1.42
N GLY A 267 19.87 -15.17 2.67
CA GLY A 267 19.71 -16.23 3.68
C GLY A 267 18.25 -16.61 3.90
N ILE A 268 17.38 -15.63 4.16
CA ILE A 268 15.93 -15.86 4.29
C ILE A 268 15.35 -16.39 2.97
N GLY A 269 15.75 -15.81 1.84
CA GLY A 269 15.29 -16.24 0.52
C GLY A 269 15.56 -17.71 0.25
N HIS A 270 16.73 -18.22 0.64
CA HIS A 270 17.06 -19.64 0.54
C HIS A 270 16.08 -20.52 1.36
N HIS A 271 15.76 -20.11 2.59
CA HIS A 271 14.78 -20.82 3.41
C HIS A 271 13.39 -20.82 2.79
N LEU A 272 12.91 -19.67 2.30
CA LEU A 272 11.60 -19.55 1.65
C LEU A 272 11.52 -20.42 0.38
N SER A 273 12.58 -20.41 -0.43
CA SER A 273 12.63 -21.25 -1.63
C SER A 273 12.63 -22.73 -1.29
N THR A 274 13.46 -23.15 -0.32
CA THR A 274 13.63 -24.56 0.04
C THR A 274 12.39 -25.12 0.76
N LYS A 275 11.83 -24.37 1.70
CA LYS A 275 10.72 -24.84 2.54
C LYS A 275 9.35 -24.66 1.90
N LEU A 276 9.17 -23.57 1.17
CA LEU A 276 7.88 -23.18 0.61
C LEU A 276 7.83 -23.29 -0.92
N GLY A 277 8.96 -23.59 -1.57
CA GLY A 277 9.06 -23.64 -3.03
C GLY A 277 8.68 -22.32 -3.69
N LEU A 278 8.93 -21.18 -3.03
CA LEU A 278 8.72 -19.86 -3.62
C LEU A 278 9.83 -19.52 -4.61
N PRO A 279 9.50 -18.83 -5.72
CA PRO A 279 10.49 -18.39 -6.68
C PRO A 279 11.25 -17.18 -6.13
N ILE A 280 12.32 -17.41 -5.40
CA ILE A 280 13.16 -16.36 -4.80
C ILE A 280 14.44 -16.21 -5.62
N CYS A 281 14.61 -15.02 -6.22
CA CYS A 281 15.83 -14.62 -6.88
C CYS A 281 15.84 -13.09 -6.99
N THR A 282 16.75 -12.44 -6.30
CA THR A 282 16.89 -10.98 -6.35
C THR A 282 17.27 -10.54 -7.77
N LEU A 283 16.39 -9.77 -8.44
CA LEU A 283 16.70 -9.21 -9.74
C LEU A 283 17.81 -8.16 -9.63
N SER A 284 18.71 -8.11 -10.60
CA SER A 284 19.69 -7.02 -10.68
C SER A 284 19.00 -5.66 -10.89
N PRO A 285 19.70 -4.54 -10.68
CA PRO A 285 19.14 -3.22 -10.97
C PRO A 285 18.60 -3.09 -12.40
N GLU A 286 19.32 -3.62 -13.39
CA GLU A 286 18.90 -3.60 -14.79
C GLU A 286 17.66 -4.44 -15.03
N GLN A 287 17.60 -5.63 -14.43
CA GLN A 287 16.44 -6.53 -14.52
C GLN A 287 15.24 -5.93 -13.81
N SER A 288 15.40 -5.35 -12.62
CA SER A 288 14.32 -4.66 -11.88
C SER A 288 13.77 -3.49 -12.69
N LYS A 289 14.63 -2.67 -13.27
CA LYS A 289 14.23 -1.55 -14.14
C LYS A 289 13.52 -2.03 -15.39
N PHE A 290 13.99 -3.10 -16.02
CA PHE A 290 13.36 -3.73 -17.19
C PHE A 290 11.97 -4.25 -16.81
N PHE A 291 11.86 -4.99 -15.72
CA PHE A 291 10.59 -5.50 -15.21
C PHE A 291 9.57 -4.38 -15.00
N LYS A 292 9.93 -3.33 -14.27
CA LYS A 292 9.02 -2.19 -14.00
C LYS A 292 8.55 -1.49 -15.27
N ARG A 293 9.45 -1.35 -16.27
CA ARG A 293 9.09 -0.74 -17.55
C ARG A 293 8.05 -1.56 -18.31
N HIS A 294 8.26 -2.86 -18.41
CA HIS A 294 7.37 -3.73 -19.19
C HIS A 294 6.10 -4.12 -18.45
N TYR A 295 6.18 -4.33 -17.14
CA TYR A 295 5.04 -4.59 -16.29
C TYR A 295 4.17 -3.33 -16.09
N GLY A 296 4.81 -2.18 -15.88
CA GLY A 296 4.12 -0.91 -15.61
C GLY A 296 3.36 -0.34 -16.80
N ALA A 297 3.85 -0.56 -18.04
CA ALA A 297 3.35 0.12 -19.23
C ALA A 297 1.94 -0.34 -19.67
N ASP A 298 1.59 -1.62 -19.48
CA ASP A 298 0.41 -2.21 -20.11
C ASP A 298 -0.53 -2.96 -19.18
N LYS A 299 -0.48 -2.67 -17.90
CA LYS A 299 -1.27 -3.41 -16.91
C LYS A 299 -2.77 -3.45 -17.16
N TYR A 300 -3.30 -2.40 -17.77
CA TYR A 300 -4.73 -2.33 -18.11
C TYR A 300 -5.09 -3.08 -19.39
N ASN A 301 -4.13 -3.29 -20.28
CA ASN A 301 -4.32 -3.93 -21.59
C ASN A 301 -3.92 -5.41 -21.60
N ARG A 302 -3.30 -5.90 -20.54
CA ARG A 302 -2.98 -7.33 -20.45
C ARG A 302 -4.23 -8.09 -20.09
N GLY A 303 -4.64 -8.96 -21.00
CA GLY A 303 -5.59 -10.01 -20.69
C GLY A 303 -5.14 -10.83 -19.49
N PRO A 304 -6.00 -11.68 -18.92
CA PRO A 304 -5.77 -12.36 -17.63
C PRO A 304 -4.63 -13.40 -17.65
N LEU A 305 -3.77 -13.43 -18.65
CA LEU A 305 -2.91 -14.57 -18.93
C LEU A 305 -1.41 -14.37 -18.69
N VAL A 306 -0.93 -13.16 -18.44
CA VAL A 306 0.46 -12.96 -18.05
C VAL A 306 0.49 -12.52 -16.61
N THR A 307 0.70 -13.46 -15.72
CA THR A 307 0.90 -13.19 -14.31
C THR A 307 2.27 -12.54 -14.11
N GLU A 308 2.39 -11.74 -13.06
CA GLU A 308 3.67 -11.15 -12.66
C GLU A 308 4.74 -12.22 -12.47
N MET A 309 4.34 -13.41 -12.01
CA MET A 309 5.22 -14.58 -11.89
C MET A 309 5.78 -15.07 -13.22
N GLU A 310 4.98 -15.08 -14.29
CA GLU A 310 5.48 -15.48 -15.61
C GLU A 310 6.52 -14.50 -16.14
N VAL A 311 6.32 -13.21 -15.92
CA VAL A 311 7.31 -12.18 -16.29
C VAL A 311 8.61 -12.38 -15.51
N VAL A 312 8.53 -12.63 -14.19
CA VAL A 312 9.72 -12.93 -13.38
C VAL A 312 10.43 -14.19 -13.87
N ARG A 313 9.69 -15.28 -14.17
CA ARG A 313 10.24 -16.51 -14.72
C ARG A 313 10.93 -16.28 -16.06
N GLN A 314 10.31 -15.52 -16.97
CA GLN A 314 10.89 -15.19 -18.26
C GLN A 314 12.20 -14.39 -18.15
N ILE A 315 12.25 -13.42 -17.24
CA ILE A 315 13.45 -12.63 -16.98
C ILE A 315 14.59 -13.50 -16.44
N GLN A 316 14.26 -14.48 -15.64
CA GLN A 316 15.24 -15.36 -14.98
C GLN A 316 15.54 -16.64 -15.76
N GLY A 317 14.87 -16.86 -16.89
CA GLY A 317 15.08 -18.06 -17.71
C GLY A 317 14.57 -19.34 -17.05
N TRP A 318 13.51 -19.26 -16.28
CA TRP A 318 12.86 -20.43 -15.65
C TRP A 318 11.78 -21.04 -16.54
#